data_cfc5b03fa2353dbe05edce78e1a54924
#
_entry.id   cfc5b03fa2353dbe05edce78e1a54924
#
_cell.length_a   1.000
_cell.length_b   1.000
_cell.length_c   1.000
_cell.angle_alpha   90.00
_cell.angle_beta   90.00
_cell.angle_gamma   90.00
#
_symmetry.space_group_name_H-M   'P 1'
#
loop_
_entity.id
_entity.type
_entity.pdbx_description
1 polymer ?
#
loop_
_entity_poly.entity_id
_entity_poly.type
_entity_poly.pdbx_seq_one_letter_code
_entity_poly.pdbx_strand_id
1 'polypeptide(L)'
;MKHIRILHLYSNALDLYGDYKNLTVLQRRIAETGNTSDITEINLDEVIDPTGYDFVYIGHGKARNLAAVASHFVQYGDTIRTAIEGGQVWFVTGNARELFGQRFTTPTGETMPGIGLFDYTGVETNKVFVSDMLAQPVYDENARIYGFINRTAYLVGENRYPLFTVLSGCGDGETPDG
;
A
#
# COMPACT_ATOMS: atom_id res chain seq x y z
N MET A 1 -14.85 4.50 25.04
CA MET A 1 -14.54 3.28 24.25
C MET A 1 -15.02 3.56 22.83
N LYS A 2 -14.11 3.53 21.85
CA LYS A 2 -14.41 3.75 20.43
C LYS A 2 -14.38 2.38 19.73
N HIS A 3 -15.27 2.19 18.76
CA HIS A 3 -15.26 1.02 17.89
C HIS A 3 -14.68 1.43 16.54
N ILE A 4 -13.64 0.71 16.06
CA ILE A 4 -12.91 1.00 14.83
C ILE A 4 -13.31 -0.03 13.78
N ARG A 5 -13.90 0.41 12.69
CA ARG A 5 -14.28 -0.44 11.56
C ARG A 5 -13.18 -0.44 10.52
N ILE A 6 -12.66 -1.62 10.23
CA ILE A 6 -11.54 -1.82 9.31
C ILE A 6 -12.06 -2.51 8.05
N LEU A 7 -11.72 -1.96 6.88
CA LEU A 7 -11.97 -2.59 5.59
C LEU A 7 -10.66 -3.21 5.08
N HIS A 8 -10.66 -4.50 4.80
CA HIS A 8 -9.54 -5.21 4.19
C HIS A 8 -9.89 -5.56 2.74
N LEU A 9 -9.29 -4.87 1.80
CA LEU A 9 -9.51 -5.09 0.37
C LEU A 9 -8.60 -6.21 -0.15
N TYR A 10 -9.20 -7.13 -0.92
CA TYR A 10 -8.51 -8.20 -1.62
C TYR A 10 -7.73 -9.17 -0.73
N SER A 11 -8.27 -9.49 0.44
CA SER A 11 -7.63 -10.36 1.44
C SER A 11 -7.20 -11.72 0.89
N ASN A 12 -7.91 -12.26 -0.11
CA ASN A 12 -7.61 -13.54 -0.74
C ASN A 12 -6.61 -13.46 -1.91
N ALA A 13 -6.38 -12.27 -2.47
CA ALA A 13 -5.50 -12.05 -3.62
C ALA A 13 -4.18 -11.37 -3.24
N LEU A 14 -4.24 -10.44 -2.28
CA LEU A 14 -3.12 -9.61 -1.85
C LEU A 14 -2.76 -9.89 -0.38
N ASP A 15 -2.31 -11.12 -0.12
CA ASP A 15 -1.84 -11.58 1.20
C ASP A 15 -0.55 -12.40 1.06
N LEU A 16 0.45 -11.83 0.38
CA LEU A 16 1.74 -12.48 0.19
C LEU A 16 2.53 -12.47 1.52
N TYR A 17 3.03 -13.64 1.90
CA TYR A 17 3.79 -13.86 3.14
C TYR A 17 3.01 -13.62 4.44
N GLY A 18 1.69 -13.66 4.39
CA GLY A 18 0.83 -13.45 5.57
C GLY A 18 0.72 -11.97 5.96
N ASP A 19 0.61 -11.11 4.98
CA ASP A 19 0.57 -9.65 5.14
C ASP A 19 -0.62 -9.16 5.99
N TYR A 20 -1.70 -9.97 6.09
CA TYR A 20 -2.82 -9.76 7.01
C TYR A 20 -2.38 -9.63 8.49
N LYS A 21 -1.18 -10.08 8.84
CA LYS A 21 -0.64 -9.91 10.20
C LYS A 21 -0.52 -8.45 10.62
N ASN A 22 -0.38 -7.53 9.67
CA ASN A 22 -0.46 -6.09 9.94
C ASN A 22 -1.79 -5.74 10.63
N LEU A 23 -2.90 -6.29 10.16
CA LEU A 23 -4.22 -6.09 10.79
C LEU A 23 -4.32 -6.76 12.15
N THR A 24 -3.75 -7.94 12.33
CA THR A 24 -3.69 -8.61 13.63
C THR A 24 -2.98 -7.74 14.67
N VAL A 25 -1.86 -7.14 14.29
CA VAL A 25 -1.10 -6.23 15.17
C VAL A 25 -1.92 -4.97 15.45
N LEU A 26 -2.56 -4.38 14.43
CA LEU A 26 -3.39 -3.19 14.58
C LEU A 26 -4.55 -3.44 15.55
N GLN A 27 -5.30 -4.55 15.39
CA GLN A 27 -6.40 -4.91 16.30
C GLN A 27 -5.93 -5.07 17.74
N ARG A 28 -4.78 -5.72 17.93
CA ARG A 28 -4.17 -5.85 19.26
C ARG A 28 -3.86 -4.47 19.86
N ARG A 29 -3.24 -3.56 19.10
CA ARG A 29 -2.94 -2.20 19.55
C ARG A 29 -4.19 -1.41 19.89
N ILE A 30 -5.24 -1.53 19.08
CA ILE A 30 -6.56 -0.91 19.36
C ILE A 30 -7.09 -1.42 20.70
N ALA A 31 -7.06 -2.73 20.93
CA ALA A 31 -7.54 -3.34 22.18
C ALA A 31 -6.72 -2.88 23.40
N GLU A 32 -5.39 -2.75 23.28
CA GLU A 32 -4.51 -2.25 24.34
C GLU A 32 -4.87 -0.80 24.76
N THR A 33 -5.52 -0.02 23.91
CA THR A 33 -6.03 1.33 24.24
C THR A 33 -7.44 1.33 24.82
N GLY A 34 -8.04 0.16 25.08
CA GLY A 34 -9.41 0.03 25.60
C GLY A 34 -10.48 0.22 24.53
N ASN A 35 -10.14 0.19 23.26
CA ASN A 35 -11.05 0.28 22.13
C ASN A 35 -11.31 -1.10 21.50
N THR A 36 -12.31 -1.20 20.61
CA THR A 36 -12.66 -2.42 19.90
C THR A 36 -12.53 -2.22 18.40
N SER A 37 -12.39 -3.31 17.64
CA SER A 37 -12.39 -3.26 16.18
C SER A 37 -13.00 -4.52 15.57
N ASP A 38 -13.53 -4.40 14.38
CA ASP A 38 -13.88 -5.47 13.46
C ASP A 38 -13.25 -5.26 12.10
N ILE A 39 -13.12 -6.34 11.34
CA ILE A 39 -12.61 -6.35 9.98
C ILE A 39 -13.69 -6.87 9.05
N THR A 40 -13.98 -6.11 8.00
CA THR A 40 -14.78 -6.56 6.86
C THR A 40 -13.85 -6.79 5.70
N GLU A 41 -13.96 -7.93 5.05
CA GLU A 41 -13.16 -8.25 3.86
C GLU A 41 -13.99 -8.05 2.60
N ILE A 42 -13.39 -7.44 1.58
CA ILE A 42 -13.95 -7.30 0.23
C ILE A 42 -12.93 -7.80 -0.78
N ASN A 43 -13.37 -8.67 -1.66
CA ASN A 43 -12.54 -9.32 -2.67
C ASN A 43 -12.96 -8.95 -4.10
N LEU A 44 -12.39 -9.61 -5.09
CA LEU A 44 -12.82 -9.49 -6.49
C LEU A 44 -14.30 -9.85 -6.61
N ASP A 45 -15.00 -9.18 -7.52
CA ASP A 45 -16.43 -9.31 -7.79
C ASP A 45 -17.37 -8.73 -6.70
N GLU A 46 -16.81 -8.08 -5.67
CA GLU A 46 -17.58 -7.37 -4.66
C GLU A 46 -17.44 -5.84 -4.82
N VAL A 47 -18.46 -5.10 -4.44
CA VAL A 47 -18.46 -3.62 -4.52
C VAL A 47 -17.51 -3.03 -3.48
N ILE A 48 -16.61 -2.15 -3.92
CA ILE A 48 -15.77 -1.38 -3.01
C ILE A 48 -16.52 -0.11 -2.61
N ASP A 49 -16.99 -0.10 -1.36
CA ASP A 49 -17.54 1.08 -0.72
C ASP A 49 -16.80 1.31 0.62
N PRO A 50 -15.85 2.25 0.68
CA PRO A 50 -15.11 2.56 1.90
C PRO A 50 -15.93 3.39 2.89
N THR A 51 -17.15 3.80 2.53
CA THR A 51 -18.00 4.63 3.38
C THR A 51 -18.29 3.94 4.72
N GLY A 52 -18.08 4.65 5.79
CA GLY A 52 -18.37 4.12 7.12
C GLY A 52 -17.28 3.26 7.73
N TYR A 53 -16.14 3.09 7.09
CA TYR A 53 -14.95 2.49 7.69
C TYR A 53 -13.99 3.59 8.16
N ASP A 54 -13.32 3.34 9.29
CA ASP A 54 -12.36 4.25 9.88
C ASP A 54 -10.94 4.03 9.30
N PHE A 55 -10.67 2.84 8.79
CA PHE A 55 -9.38 2.43 8.30
C PHE A 55 -9.52 1.43 7.15
N VAL A 56 -8.73 1.61 6.09
CA VAL A 56 -8.70 0.69 4.95
C VAL A 56 -7.31 0.10 4.81
N TYR A 57 -7.24 -1.20 4.56
CA TYR A 57 -6.01 -1.94 4.36
C TYR A 57 -5.99 -2.63 3.00
N ILE A 58 -4.85 -2.54 2.31
CA ILE A 58 -4.54 -3.34 1.13
C ILE A 58 -3.16 -3.95 1.31
N GLY A 59 -3.10 -5.28 1.27
CA GLY A 59 -1.89 -6.06 1.45
C GLY A 59 -1.04 -6.18 0.18
N HIS A 60 0.14 -6.72 0.35
CA HIS A 60 1.07 -7.05 -0.71
C HIS A 60 0.67 -8.34 -1.46
N GLY A 61 0.83 -8.39 -2.78
CA GLY A 61 0.48 -9.54 -3.59
C GLY A 61 1.53 -9.94 -4.63
N LYS A 62 1.33 -11.09 -5.26
CA LYS A 62 2.11 -11.45 -6.46
C LYS A 62 1.72 -10.52 -7.62
N ALA A 63 2.66 -10.18 -8.49
CA ALA A 63 2.42 -9.30 -9.65
C ALA A 63 1.19 -9.73 -10.49
N ARG A 64 1.01 -11.03 -10.73
CA ARG A 64 -0.16 -11.54 -11.46
C ARG A 64 -1.49 -11.28 -10.73
N ASN A 65 -1.50 -11.32 -9.40
CA ASN A 65 -2.68 -11.05 -8.60
C ASN A 65 -2.98 -9.56 -8.59
N LEU A 66 -1.93 -8.73 -8.50
CA LEU A 66 -2.05 -7.27 -8.60
C LEU A 66 -2.67 -6.87 -9.95
N ALA A 67 -2.20 -7.47 -11.06
CA ALA A 67 -2.77 -7.25 -12.38
C ALA A 67 -4.27 -7.64 -12.44
N ALA A 68 -4.64 -8.76 -11.81
CA ALA A 68 -6.03 -9.20 -11.76
C ALA A 68 -6.93 -8.20 -11.00
N VAL A 69 -6.45 -7.63 -9.89
CA VAL A 69 -7.24 -6.67 -9.12
C VAL A 69 -7.26 -5.27 -9.72
N ALA A 70 -6.26 -4.88 -10.54
CA ALA A 70 -6.15 -3.53 -11.09
C ALA A 70 -7.40 -3.11 -11.87
N SER A 71 -7.89 -3.97 -12.76
CA SER A 71 -9.08 -3.70 -13.58
C SER A 71 -10.37 -3.54 -12.76
N HIS A 72 -10.45 -4.23 -11.63
CA HIS A 72 -11.55 -4.07 -10.67
C HIS A 72 -11.39 -2.79 -9.85
N PHE A 73 -10.20 -2.56 -9.31
CA PHE A 73 -9.90 -1.43 -8.43
C PHE A 73 -10.14 -0.07 -9.11
N VAL A 74 -9.75 0.07 -10.37
CA VAL A 74 -9.88 1.32 -11.13
C VAL A 74 -11.34 1.73 -11.39
N GLN A 75 -12.28 0.80 -11.37
CA GLN A 75 -13.70 1.10 -11.49
C GLN A 75 -14.22 1.92 -10.30
N TYR A 76 -13.56 1.85 -9.16
CA TYR A 76 -13.90 2.56 -7.93
C TYR A 76 -12.97 3.75 -7.65
N GLY A 77 -12.17 4.16 -8.65
CA GLY A 77 -11.15 5.19 -8.50
C GLY A 77 -11.67 6.50 -7.91
N ASP A 78 -12.82 7.00 -8.39
CA ASP A 78 -13.41 8.25 -7.87
C ASP A 78 -13.92 8.10 -6.43
N THR A 79 -14.53 6.97 -6.10
CA THR A 79 -14.99 6.67 -4.73
C THR A 79 -13.81 6.60 -3.77
N ILE A 80 -12.74 5.91 -4.17
CA ILE A 80 -11.51 5.76 -3.39
C ILE A 80 -10.83 7.13 -3.20
N ARG A 81 -10.67 7.89 -4.27
CA ARG A 81 -10.12 9.24 -4.23
C ARG A 81 -10.90 10.13 -3.26
N THR A 82 -12.22 10.16 -3.36
CA THR A 82 -13.09 10.96 -2.50
C THR A 82 -12.90 10.57 -1.02
N ALA A 83 -12.80 9.29 -0.72
CA ALA A 83 -12.59 8.80 0.65
C ALA A 83 -11.23 9.25 1.21
N ILE A 84 -10.16 9.12 0.42
CA ILE A 84 -8.79 9.52 0.82
C ILE A 84 -8.71 11.05 1.00
N GLU A 85 -9.22 11.83 0.05
CA GLU A 85 -9.24 13.29 0.13
C GLU A 85 -10.14 13.79 1.27
N GLY A 86 -11.16 13.01 1.65
CA GLY A 86 -11.98 13.22 2.84
C GLY A 86 -11.28 12.90 4.17
N GLY A 87 -10.03 12.45 4.14
CA GLY A 87 -9.20 12.19 5.32
C GLY A 87 -9.32 10.77 5.87
N GLN A 88 -9.92 9.83 5.14
CA GLN A 88 -9.93 8.42 5.54
C GLN A 88 -8.51 7.84 5.52
N VAL A 89 -8.18 7.06 6.54
CA VAL A 89 -6.85 6.46 6.67
C VAL A 89 -6.76 5.18 5.85
N TRP A 90 -5.79 5.15 4.94
CA TRP A 90 -5.46 3.98 4.12
C TRP A 90 -4.03 3.52 4.41
N PHE A 91 -3.88 2.23 4.67
CA PHE A 91 -2.57 1.60 4.83
C PHE A 91 -2.37 0.58 3.70
N VAL A 92 -1.41 0.89 2.84
CA VAL A 92 -1.15 0.13 1.61
C VAL A 92 0.27 -0.39 1.67
N THR A 93 0.47 -1.69 1.52
CA THR A 93 1.77 -2.33 1.64
C THR A 93 2.29 -2.87 0.31
N GLY A 94 3.60 -2.91 0.18
CA GLY A 94 4.31 -3.50 -0.94
C GLY A 94 3.88 -2.97 -2.31
N ASN A 95 3.66 -3.87 -3.27
CA ASN A 95 3.31 -3.49 -4.64
C ASN A 95 1.84 -3.02 -4.82
N ALA A 96 0.98 -3.20 -3.82
CA ALA A 96 -0.40 -2.68 -3.91
C ALA A 96 -0.43 -1.14 -4.08
N ARG A 97 0.61 -0.42 -3.66
CA ARG A 97 0.75 1.02 -3.91
C ARG A 97 0.73 1.39 -5.40
N GLU A 98 1.09 0.48 -6.30
CA GLU A 98 1.07 0.71 -7.75
C GLU A 98 -0.35 0.99 -8.27
N LEU A 99 -1.38 0.46 -7.60
CA LEU A 99 -2.79 0.72 -7.91
C LEU A 99 -3.17 2.20 -7.77
N PHE A 100 -2.41 2.98 -6.98
CA PHE A 100 -2.68 4.39 -6.71
C PHE A 100 -1.93 5.34 -7.65
N GLY A 101 -0.93 4.86 -8.37
CA GLY A 101 -0.23 5.61 -9.41
C GLY A 101 -1.04 5.76 -10.69
N GLN A 102 -0.42 6.32 -11.72
CA GLN A 102 -1.04 6.48 -13.04
C GLN A 102 -1.26 5.13 -13.72
N ARG A 103 -0.27 4.27 -13.64
CA ARG A 103 -0.23 2.93 -14.22
C ARG A 103 0.93 2.13 -13.63
N PHE A 104 0.98 0.85 -13.93
CA PHE A 104 2.17 0.04 -13.68
C PHE A 104 2.41 -0.96 -14.81
N THR A 105 3.66 -1.40 -14.96
CA THR A 105 4.05 -2.39 -15.96
C THR A 105 4.35 -3.72 -15.26
N THR A 106 3.75 -4.79 -15.75
CA THR A 106 4.00 -6.14 -15.24
C THR A 106 5.38 -6.65 -15.68
N PRO A 107 5.92 -7.72 -15.06
CA PRO A 107 7.19 -8.33 -15.49
C PRO A 107 7.16 -8.87 -16.93
N THR A 108 5.98 -9.07 -17.50
CA THR A 108 5.79 -9.50 -18.91
C THR A 108 5.68 -8.32 -19.87
N GLY A 109 5.74 -7.08 -19.37
CA GLY A 109 5.65 -5.86 -20.19
C GLY A 109 4.23 -5.36 -20.44
N GLU A 110 3.20 -5.98 -19.84
CA GLU A 110 1.83 -5.52 -19.94
C GLU A 110 1.64 -4.27 -19.05
N THR A 111 0.92 -3.28 -19.56
CA THR A 111 0.62 -2.06 -18.81
C THR A 111 -0.79 -2.15 -18.20
N MET A 112 -0.85 -2.02 -16.89
CA MET A 112 -2.09 -2.02 -16.12
C MET A 112 -2.42 -0.60 -15.63
N PRO A 113 -3.70 -0.23 -15.58
CA PRO A 113 -4.09 1.08 -15.07
C PRO A 113 -3.99 1.15 -13.55
N GLY A 114 -3.65 2.34 -13.03
CA GLY A 114 -3.90 2.74 -11.65
C GLY A 114 -5.01 3.80 -11.60
N ILE A 115 -5.41 4.22 -10.40
CA ILE A 115 -6.45 5.26 -10.24
C ILE A 115 -5.93 6.69 -10.44
N GLY A 116 -4.63 6.88 -10.67
CA GLY A 116 -4.02 8.18 -10.91
C GLY A 116 -4.14 9.16 -9.73
N LEU A 117 -4.12 8.65 -8.49
CA LEU A 117 -4.11 9.50 -7.30
C LEU A 117 -2.76 10.19 -7.13
N PHE A 118 -1.67 9.51 -7.49
CA PHE A 118 -0.30 10.01 -7.42
C PHE A 118 0.37 10.01 -8.79
N ASP A 119 1.33 10.93 -8.98
CA ASP A 119 2.06 11.14 -10.23
C ASP A 119 3.29 10.21 -10.36
N TYR A 120 3.10 8.92 -10.11
CA TYR A 120 4.12 7.92 -10.38
C TYR A 120 3.60 6.77 -11.25
N THR A 121 4.54 6.05 -11.83
CA THR A 121 4.30 4.80 -12.55
C THR A 121 5.09 3.68 -11.85
N GLY A 122 4.42 2.56 -11.58
CA GLY A 122 5.07 1.36 -11.08
C GLY A 122 5.75 0.59 -12.21
N VAL A 123 6.91 0.02 -11.92
CA VAL A 123 7.64 -0.86 -12.84
C VAL A 123 7.99 -2.16 -12.12
N GLU A 124 7.22 -3.21 -12.39
CA GLU A 124 7.53 -4.56 -11.92
C GLU A 124 8.62 -5.18 -12.81
N THR A 125 9.59 -5.81 -12.20
CA THR A 125 10.70 -6.42 -12.92
C THR A 125 10.88 -7.89 -12.51
N ASN A 126 11.74 -8.60 -13.26
CA ASN A 126 12.20 -9.94 -12.87
C ASN A 126 13.47 -9.90 -11.98
N LYS A 127 13.95 -8.69 -11.64
CA LYS A 127 15.10 -8.51 -10.75
C LYS A 127 14.62 -8.32 -9.33
N VAL A 128 15.32 -8.92 -8.38
CA VAL A 128 15.10 -8.71 -6.96
C VAL A 128 16.06 -7.63 -6.48
N PHE A 129 15.51 -6.58 -5.88
CA PHE A 129 16.28 -5.53 -5.21
C PHE A 129 16.32 -5.87 -3.72
N VAL A 130 17.53 -6.09 -3.21
CA VAL A 130 17.78 -6.35 -1.80
C VAL A 130 18.80 -5.35 -1.29
N SER A 131 18.45 -4.63 -0.24
CA SER A 131 19.34 -3.67 0.41
C SER A 131 18.93 -3.48 1.86
N ASP A 132 19.90 -3.34 2.76
CA ASP A 132 19.63 -2.74 4.05
C ASP A 132 19.27 -1.27 3.86
N MET A 133 18.44 -0.75 4.74
CA MET A 133 17.97 0.63 4.70
C MET A 133 18.09 1.26 6.08
N LEU A 134 18.64 2.47 6.12
CA LEU A 134 18.53 3.39 7.24
C LEU A 134 17.71 4.60 6.76
N ALA A 135 16.63 4.88 7.46
CA ALA A 135 15.74 5.97 7.12
C ALA A 135 15.43 6.85 8.33
N GLN A 136 15.05 8.08 8.04
CA GLN A 136 14.54 9.05 8.99
C GLN A 136 13.10 9.38 8.64
N PRO A 137 12.13 9.23 9.58
CA PRO A 137 10.77 9.69 9.35
C PRO A 137 10.73 11.21 9.14
N VAL A 138 9.91 11.68 8.19
CA VAL A 138 9.77 13.13 7.94
C VAL A 138 9.11 13.88 9.10
N TYR A 139 8.38 13.18 9.96
CA TYR A 139 7.68 13.75 11.12
C TYR A 139 8.50 13.70 12.43
N ASP A 140 9.67 13.07 12.43
CA ASP A 140 10.57 12.99 13.60
C ASP A 140 12.04 12.93 13.15
N GLU A 141 12.70 14.07 13.20
CA GLU A 141 14.12 14.19 12.80
C GLU A 141 15.11 13.46 13.72
N ASN A 142 14.68 13.11 14.95
CA ASN A 142 15.50 12.39 15.91
C ASN A 142 15.37 10.86 15.80
N ALA A 143 14.29 10.38 15.18
CA ALA A 143 14.08 8.96 14.97
C ALA A 143 14.95 8.40 13.85
N ARG A 144 15.30 7.13 13.98
CA ARG A 144 15.98 6.34 12.96
C ARG A 144 15.29 5.00 12.84
N ILE A 145 15.00 4.62 11.61
CA ILE A 145 14.37 3.33 11.28
C ILE A 145 15.38 2.50 10.50
N TYR A 146 15.68 1.35 11.03
CA TYR A 146 16.47 0.34 10.36
C TYR A 146 15.53 -0.70 9.76
N GLY A 147 15.74 -1.05 8.53
CA GLY A 147 14.95 -2.03 7.81
C GLY A 147 15.73 -2.62 6.67
N PHE A 148 15.03 -3.38 5.85
CA PHE A 148 15.58 -3.89 4.60
C PHE A 148 14.54 -3.81 3.49
N ILE A 149 15.03 -3.69 2.28
CA ILE A 149 14.24 -3.77 1.05
C ILE A 149 14.40 -5.16 0.44
N ASN A 150 13.29 -5.78 0.10
CA ASN A 150 13.23 -6.98 -0.73
C ASN A 150 12.02 -6.83 -1.65
N ARG A 151 12.28 -6.34 -2.86
CA ARG A 151 11.21 -6.01 -3.82
C ARG A 151 11.63 -6.34 -5.25
N THR A 152 10.64 -6.51 -6.11
CA THR A 152 10.81 -6.68 -7.56
C THR A 152 10.37 -5.46 -8.37
N ALA A 153 9.77 -4.48 -7.70
CA ALA A 153 9.24 -3.28 -8.32
C ALA A 153 9.94 -2.01 -7.82
N TYR A 154 9.87 -0.96 -8.63
CA TYR A 154 10.23 0.40 -8.25
C TYR A 154 9.23 1.40 -8.82
N LEU A 155 9.22 2.61 -8.27
CA LEU A 155 8.37 3.69 -8.72
C LEU A 155 9.18 4.69 -9.54
N VAL A 156 8.58 5.18 -10.62
CA VAL A 156 9.12 6.26 -11.47
C VAL A 156 8.16 7.44 -11.41
N GLY A 157 8.64 8.57 -10.97
CA GLY A 157 7.85 9.80 -10.82
C GLY A 157 8.28 10.60 -9.61
N GLU A 158 7.54 11.69 -9.34
CA GLU A 158 7.81 12.56 -8.21
C GLU A 158 7.12 12.04 -6.94
N ASN A 159 7.87 11.84 -5.88
CA ASN A 159 7.33 11.58 -4.56
C ASN A 159 7.14 12.90 -3.79
N ARG A 160 5.96 13.50 -3.91
CA ARG A 160 5.62 14.77 -3.24
C ARG A 160 5.36 14.62 -1.74
N TYR A 161 5.09 13.42 -1.27
CA TYR A 161 4.70 13.15 0.11
C TYR A 161 5.51 11.99 0.69
N PRO A 162 6.85 12.14 0.79
CA PRO A 162 7.69 11.07 1.33
C PRO A 162 7.34 10.83 2.81
N LEU A 163 7.27 9.58 3.20
CA LEU A 163 7.11 9.18 4.60
C LEU A 163 8.46 9.16 5.33
N PHE A 164 9.52 8.88 4.57
CA PHE A 164 10.87 8.75 5.07
C PHE A 164 11.87 9.43 4.14
N THR A 165 12.95 9.94 4.73
CA THR A 165 14.17 10.27 4.00
C THR A 165 15.15 9.11 4.14
N VAL A 166 15.60 8.55 3.03
CA VAL A 166 16.59 7.48 3.03
C VAL A 166 17.97 8.07 3.33
N LEU A 167 18.61 7.62 4.41
CA LEU A 167 19.94 8.06 4.80
C LEU A 167 21.04 7.12 4.27
N SER A 168 20.71 5.84 4.08
CA SER A 168 21.62 4.83 3.53
C SER A 168 20.81 3.66 2.97
N GLY A 169 21.25 3.08 1.88
CA GLY A 169 20.57 2.00 1.17
C GLY A 169 19.71 2.53 0.02
N CYS A 170 18.60 1.84 -0.27
CA CYS A 170 17.69 2.19 -1.36
C CYS A 170 16.31 2.53 -0.83
N GLY A 171 15.64 3.49 -1.47
CA GLY A 171 14.25 3.82 -1.28
C GLY A 171 13.32 3.18 -2.33
N ASP A 172 12.23 3.84 -2.65
CA ASP A 172 11.21 3.35 -3.60
C ASP A 172 11.59 3.52 -5.06
N GLY A 173 12.45 4.46 -5.38
CA GLY A 173 12.95 4.70 -6.73
C GLY A 173 14.02 3.70 -7.17
N GLU A 174 14.50 3.88 -8.39
CA GLU A 174 15.66 3.14 -8.91
C GLU A 174 16.98 3.62 -8.26
N THR A 175 16.94 4.83 -7.70
CA THR A 175 18.05 5.50 -7.00
C THR A 175 17.89 5.42 -5.47
N PRO A 176 18.99 5.65 -4.71
CA PRO A 176 18.95 5.66 -3.23
C PRO A 176 18.01 6.68 -2.60
N ASP A 177 17.58 7.69 -3.35
CA ASP A 177 16.83 8.85 -2.85
C ASP A 177 15.31 8.62 -2.85
N GLY A 178 14.87 7.39 -2.95
CA GLY A 178 13.53 6.84 -3.05
C GLY A 178 12.31 7.67 -2.87
#